data_89f3caad0d8ec1e631391a2a90995441
#
_entry.id   89f3caad0d8ec1e631391a2a90995441
#
_cell.length_a   1.000
_cell.length_b   1.000
_cell.length_c   1.000
_cell.angle_alpha   90.00
_cell.angle_beta   90.00
_cell.angle_gamma   90.00
#
_symmetry.space_group_name_H-M   'P 1'
#
loop_
_entity.id
_entity.type
_entity.pdbx_description
1 polymer ?
#
loop_
_entity_poly.entity_id
_entity_poly.type
_entity_poly.pdbx_seq_one_letter_code
_entity_poly.pdbx_strand_id
1 'polypeptide(L)'
;MTTSPTPLIQPLIQHYINGKVAESASGRLQDVFNPATGAVSARVVLGSAEEVNSAVAAASAAAPGWADTAPLKRARVMFRFKELMEQHHDALAVAITREHGKVFSDAKGEVTRGLEIVEFACGVPHLLKTQFTDNIGGGIDNWNLRQPLGVTAGITPFNFPVMVPLWMAPMAIATGNTFILKPSERDPSPSLMMADLFHQAGLPDGVFNVVQGDKLAVDTLLQHPDVKAVSFVGSTPIAEYIYQEGARRKGAYPLRVQALGGAKNHLVVMPDADLDQAVDALMGAAYGSAGERCMAISVAVAVGNVADKLIEALIPRVKALKIKNGMEADAEMGPVVSAVHKEKIEAYIEGGVAAGAKLLVDGRGLKVAGLEQGFFLGGSLFDQVTPEMKIYQEEIFGPVLCIVRVPDFAAAVNLINAHEFGNGVALFTSDGNTAREFSRRIEVGMVGINVPIPVPMAWHSFGGWKRSLFGDTHAYGEEGIRFYTRYKSIMQRWPQTISKGAEFTMPVAK
;
A
#
# COMPACT_ATOMS: atom_id res chain seq x y z
N MET A 1 12.36 0.05 -36.66
CA MET A 1 12.86 -1.20 -36.08
C MET A 1 12.53 -1.09 -34.58
N THR A 2 11.46 -1.71 -34.16
CA THR A 2 11.05 -1.75 -32.75
C THR A 2 11.91 -2.81 -32.05
N THR A 3 12.90 -2.37 -31.30
CA THR A 3 13.63 -3.28 -30.42
C THR A 3 12.66 -3.74 -29.33
N SER A 4 12.30 -5.02 -29.36
CA SER A 4 11.59 -5.65 -28.27
C SER A 4 12.36 -5.41 -26.97
N PRO A 5 11.73 -4.93 -25.90
CA PRO A 5 12.43 -4.75 -24.63
C PRO A 5 12.88 -6.12 -24.13
N THR A 6 14.17 -6.27 -23.91
CA THR A 6 14.78 -7.43 -23.25
C THR A 6 14.10 -7.59 -21.89
N PRO A 7 13.66 -8.77 -21.47
CA PRO A 7 13.06 -8.96 -20.16
C PRO A 7 14.08 -8.58 -19.09
N LEU A 8 13.76 -7.55 -18.31
CA LEU A 8 14.60 -6.93 -17.27
C LEU A 8 14.78 -7.80 -16.00
N ILE A 9 14.61 -9.11 -16.08
CA ILE A 9 14.99 -10.02 -14.99
C ILE A 9 16.49 -10.25 -15.10
N GLN A 10 17.24 -9.36 -14.46
CA GLN A 10 18.68 -9.50 -14.38
C GLN A 10 19.04 -10.58 -13.35
N PRO A 11 20.07 -11.40 -13.57
CA PRO A 11 20.56 -12.39 -12.62
C PRO A 11 20.97 -11.79 -11.26
N LEU A 12 21.38 -10.51 -11.27
CA LEU A 12 21.71 -9.73 -10.07
C LEU A 12 21.02 -8.36 -10.14
N ILE A 13 20.09 -8.15 -9.21
CA ILE A 13 19.29 -6.94 -9.12
C ILE A 13 20.05 -5.94 -8.23
N GLN A 14 20.41 -4.80 -8.81
CA GLN A 14 21.22 -3.74 -8.21
C GLN A 14 20.35 -2.57 -7.72
N HIS A 15 20.97 -1.52 -7.19
CA HIS A 15 20.36 -0.23 -6.92
C HIS A 15 20.12 0.54 -8.23
N TYR A 16 19.26 1.57 -8.15
CA TYR A 16 19.13 2.60 -9.16
C TYR A 16 19.27 3.97 -8.49
N ILE A 17 20.41 4.61 -8.70
CA ILE A 17 20.76 5.86 -8.02
C ILE A 17 21.25 6.88 -9.03
N ASN A 18 20.74 8.10 -8.93
CA ASN A 18 21.14 9.22 -9.77
C ASN A 18 21.04 8.90 -11.29
N GLY A 19 19.86 8.39 -11.69
CA GLY A 19 19.52 8.14 -13.10
C GLY A 19 20.15 6.89 -13.73
N LYS A 20 20.83 6.03 -12.96
CA LYS A 20 21.53 4.85 -13.47
C LYS A 20 21.57 3.69 -12.48
N VAL A 21 21.81 2.50 -13.00
CA VAL A 21 22.13 1.32 -12.19
C VAL A 21 23.42 1.60 -11.41
N ALA A 22 23.37 1.37 -10.10
CA ALA A 22 24.51 1.51 -9.19
C ALA A 22 24.85 0.15 -8.58
N GLU A 23 26.05 -0.34 -8.87
CA GLU A 23 26.53 -1.60 -8.34
C GLU A 23 26.77 -1.52 -6.84
N SER A 24 26.33 -2.55 -6.10
CA SER A 24 26.57 -2.64 -4.67
C SER A 24 27.94 -3.24 -4.36
N ALA A 25 28.63 -2.62 -3.41
CA ALA A 25 29.86 -3.12 -2.83
C ALA A 25 29.65 -3.84 -1.48
N SER A 26 28.41 -3.96 -1.00
CA SER A 26 28.10 -4.53 0.33
C SER A 26 28.46 -6.02 0.48
N GLY A 27 28.53 -6.74 -0.64
CA GLY A 27 28.71 -8.20 -0.67
C GLY A 27 27.52 -8.99 -0.12
N ARG A 28 26.43 -8.32 0.31
CA ARG A 28 25.23 -8.94 0.91
C ARG A 28 24.20 -9.17 -0.17
N LEU A 29 23.70 -10.39 -0.26
CA LEU A 29 22.73 -10.81 -1.29
C LEU A 29 21.57 -11.56 -0.64
N GLN A 30 20.42 -11.50 -1.31
CA GLN A 30 19.24 -12.32 -1.01
C GLN A 30 18.74 -12.97 -2.29
N ASP A 31 18.30 -14.22 -2.19
CA ASP A 31 17.66 -14.93 -3.30
C ASP A 31 16.26 -14.40 -3.56
N VAL A 32 15.94 -14.21 -4.82
CA VAL A 32 14.61 -13.90 -5.34
C VAL A 32 14.04 -15.16 -5.98
N PHE A 33 12.93 -15.64 -5.48
CA PHE A 33 12.32 -16.89 -5.91
C PHE A 33 11.25 -16.64 -6.98
N ASN A 34 11.04 -17.62 -7.83
CA ASN A 34 9.76 -17.80 -8.51
C ASN A 34 8.87 -18.68 -7.62
N PRO A 35 7.84 -18.14 -6.96
CA PRO A 35 7.05 -18.91 -6.00
C PRO A 35 6.31 -20.10 -6.60
N ALA A 36 6.01 -20.08 -7.90
CA ALA A 36 5.33 -21.18 -8.59
C ALA A 36 6.24 -22.41 -8.77
N THR A 37 7.55 -22.19 -8.91
CA THR A 37 8.51 -23.30 -9.10
C THR A 37 9.35 -23.59 -7.86
N GLY A 38 9.40 -22.64 -6.90
CA GLY A 38 10.32 -22.68 -5.77
C GLY A 38 11.79 -22.45 -6.13
N ALA A 39 12.09 -22.18 -7.40
CA ALA A 39 13.45 -21.95 -7.88
C ALA A 39 13.89 -20.50 -7.66
N VAL A 40 15.19 -20.31 -7.40
CA VAL A 40 15.82 -18.99 -7.42
C VAL A 40 15.86 -18.46 -8.84
N SER A 41 15.20 -17.33 -9.10
CA SER A 41 15.13 -16.68 -10.42
C SER A 41 16.15 -15.56 -10.58
N ALA A 42 16.53 -14.91 -9.47
CA ALA A 42 17.50 -13.83 -9.43
C ALA A 42 18.09 -13.71 -8.02
N ARG A 43 19.05 -12.80 -7.86
CA ARG A 43 19.51 -12.34 -6.56
C ARG A 43 19.40 -10.83 -6.49
N VAL A 44 19.09 -10.30 -5.32
CA VAL A 44 19.05 -8.86 -5.05
C VAL A 44 20.16 -8.49 -4.06
N VAL A 45 20.79 -7.35 -4.29
CA VAL A 45 21.76 -6.81 -3.34
C VAL A 45 21.05 -6.28 -2.09
N LEU A 46 21.68 -6.43 -0.92
CA LEU A 46 21.24 -5.79 0.32
C LEU A 46 22.22 -4.67 0.64
N GLY A 47 21.81 -3.42 0.39
CA GLY A 47 22.65 -2.25 0.49
C GLY A 47 23.25 -1.99 1.88
N SER A 48 24.42 -1.37 1.89
CA SER A 48 25.05 -0.82 3.09
C SER A 48 24.46 0.54 3.45
N ALA A 49 24.79 1.05 4.63
CA ALA A 49 24.42 2.40 5.06
C ALA A 49 25.02 3.47 4.15
N GLU A 50 26.23 3.26 3.64
CA GLU A 50 26.93 4.18 2.75
C GLU A 50 26.21 4.27 1.39
N GLU A 51 25.72 3.16 0.86
CA GLU A 51 24.97 3.12 -0.40
C GLU A 51 23.61 3.82 -0.27
N VAL A 52 22.93 3.64 0.86
CA VAL A 52 21.69 4.38 1.18
C VAL A 52 21.99 5.88 1.31
N ASN A 53 23.06 6.25 2.01
CA ASN A 53 23.48 7.66 2.14
C ASN A 53 23.84 8.28 0.77
N SER A 54 24.43 7.49 -0.15
CA SER A 54 24.70 7.94 -1.52
C SER A 54 23.40 8.28 -2.27
N ALA A 55 22.35 7.45 -2.12
CA ALA A 55 21.04 7.75 -2.70
C ALA A 55 20.41 9.00 -2.09
N VAL A 56 20.55 9.20 -0.76
CA VAL A 56 20.07 10.41 -0.09
C VAL A 56 20.85 11.63 -0.58
N ALA A 57 22.16 11.53 -0.76
CA ALA A 57 22.97 12.64 -1.31
C ALA A 57 22.56 13.00 -2.74
N ALA A 58 22.31 12.03 -3.61
CA ALA A 58 21.79 12.26 -4.97
C ALA A 58 20.43 12.95 -4.94
N ALA A 59 19.52 12.48 -4.09
CA ALA A 59 18.19 13.07 -3.90
C ALA A 59 18.28 14.50 -3.34
N SER A 60 19.18 14.76 -2.38
CA SER A 60 19.40 16.09 -1.79
C SER A 60 19.95 17.08 -2.81
N ALA A 61 20.86 16.64 -3.69
CA ALA A 61 21.41 17.47 -4.75
C ALA A 61 20.36 17.85 -5.81
N ALA A 62 19.45 16.94 -6.15
CA ALA A 62 18.38 17.18 -7.13
C ALA A 62 17.21 18.00 -6.56
N ALA A 63 16.99 17.96 -5.23
CA ALA A 63 15.79 18.53 -4.59
C ALA A 63 15.56 20.04 -4.89
N PRO A 64 16.55 20.94 -4.80
CA PRO A 64 16.31 22.37 -5.08
C PRO A 64 15.84 22.61 -6.50
N GLY A 65 16.53 22.06 -7.51
CA GLY A 65 16.18 22.24 -8.92
C GLY A 65 14.79 21.67 -9.26
N TRP A 66 14.42 20.54 -8.66
CA TRP A 66 13.09 19.98 -8.88
C TRP A 66 12.00 20.76 -8.17
N ALA A 67 12.24 21.25 -6.95
CA ALA A 67 11.32 22.12 -6.23
C ALA A 67 11.02 23.43 -6.98
N ASP A 68 12.04 24.00 -7.63
CA ASP A 68 11.92 25.23 -8.43
C ASP A 68 11.30 24.98 -9.83
N THR A 69 11.20 23.73 -10.26
CA THR A 69 10.55 23.36 -11.51
C THR A 69 9.05 23.67 -11.44
N ALA A 70 8.54 24.46 -12.39
CA ALA A 70 7.14 24.86 -12.43
C ALA A 70 6.19 23.64 -12.37
N PRO A 71 5.09 23.69 -11.59
CA PRO A 71 4.17 22.56 -11.41
C PRO A 71 3.68 21.94 -12.71
N LEU A 72 3.42 22.75 -13.74
CA LEU A 72 3.01 22.28 -15.06
C LEU A 72 4.11 21.45 -15.75
N LYS A 73 5.39 21.81 -15.58
CA LYS A 73 6.49 21.01 -16.13
C LYS A 73 6.60 19.66 -15.41
N ARG A 74 6.45 19.65 -14.10
CA ARG A 74 6.41 18.39 -13.32
C ARG A 74 5.24 17.49 -13.75
N ALA A 75 4.06 18.08 -13.97
CA ALA A 75 2.90 17.34 -14.45
C ALA A 75 3.14 16.71 -15.85
N ARG A 76 3.86 17.39 -16.75
CA ARG A 76 4.21 16.81 -18.07
C ARG A 76 5.06 15.56 -17.96
N VAL A 77 5.97 15.50 -16.99
CA VAL A 77 6.73 14.28 -16.69
C VAL A 77 5.78 13.17 -16.22
N MET A 78 4.80 13.49 -15.34
CA MET A 78 3.79 12.51 -14.90
C MET A 78 2.92 12.01 -16.06
N PHE A 79 2.48 12.87 -16.96
CA PHE A 79 1.73 12.45 -18.16
C PHE A 79 2.55 11.49 -19.03
N ARG A 80 3.83 11.81 -19.25
CA ARG A 80 4.70 10.94 -20.04
C ARG A 80 4.99 9.61 -19.32
N PHE A 81 5.19 9.65 -18.01
CA PHE A 81 5.34 8.44 -17.20
C PHE A 81 4.09 7.55 -17.26
N LYS A 82 2.88 8.15 -17.16
CA LYS A 82 1.61 7.43 -17.32
C LYS A 82 1.57 6.69 -18.66
N GLU A 83 1.85 7.39 -19.75
CA GLU A 83 1.86 6.81 -21.11
C GLU A 83 2.85 5.62 -21.20
N LEU A 84 4.05 5.77 -20.68
CA LEU A 84 5.06 4.71 -20.67
C LEU A 84 4.64 3.51 -19.82
N MET A 85 4.04 3.75 -18.66
CA MET A 85 3.49 2.68 -17.82
C MET A 85 2.37 1.90 -18.53
N GLU A 86 1.49 2.58 -19.27
CA GLU A 86 0.44 1.93 -20.09
C GLU A 86 1.05 1.07 -21.19
N GLN A 87 2.09 1.55 -21.87
CA GLN A 87 2.81 0.79 -22.89
C GLN A 87 3.50 -0.45 -22.32
N HIS A 88 3.94 -0.42 -21.07
CA HIS A 88 4.65 -1.51 -20.39
C HIS A 88 3.78 -2.28 -19.40
N HIS A 89 2.46 -2.09 -19.45
CA HIS A 89 1.50 -2.65 -18.51
C HIS A 89 1.64 -4.18 -18.34
N ASP A 90 1.65 -4.91 -19.46
CA ASP A 90 1.75 -6.36 -19.44
C ASP A 90 3.15 -6.84 -19.01
N ALA A 91 4.20 -6.11 -19.35
CA ALA A 91 5.57 -6.45 -18.92
C ALA A 91 5.73 -6.33 -17.39
N LEU A 92 5.15 -5.27 -16.80
CA LEU A 92 5.10 -5.10 -15.34
C LEU A 92 4.28 -6.22 -14.68
N ALA A 93 3.11 -6.56 -15.24
CA ALA A 93 2.28 -7.64 -14.71
C ALA A 93 3.00 -9.01 -14.76
N VAL A 94 3.75 -9.29 -15.82
CA VAL A 94 4.59 -10.51 -15.92
C VAL A 94 5.67 -10.52 -14.84
N ALA A 95 6.35 -9.39 -14.59
CA ALA A 95 7.36 -9.30 -13.55
C ALA A 95 6.77 -9.55 -12.16
N ILE A 96 5.61 -8.96 -11.87
CA ILE A 96 4.86 -9.19 -10.63
C ILE A 96 4.52 -10.67 -10.47
N THR A 97 3.87 -11.28 -11.47
CA THR A 97 3.46 -12.69 -11.37
C THR A 97 4.65 -13.64 -11.15
N ARG A 98 5.79 -13.36 -11.78
CA ARG A 98 6.99 -14.20 -11.66
C ARG A 98 7.67 -14.12 -10.30
N GLU A 99 7.68 -12.97 -9.65
CA GLU A 99 8.37 -12.77 -8.37
C GLU A 99 7.42 -12.88 -7.17
N HIS A 100 6.16 -12.50 -7.32
CA HIS A 100 5.15 -12.61 -6.26
C HIS A 100 4.36 -13.93 -6.30
N GLY A 101 4.02 -14.43 -7.48
CA GLY A 101 3.20 -15.63 -7.67
C GLY A 101 1.71 -15.38 -7.92
N LYS A 102 1.18 -14.17 -7.70
CA LYS A 102 -0.25 -13.88 -7.97
C LYS A 102 -0.60 -14.11 -9.44
N VAL A 103 -1.88 -14.37 -9.72
CA VAL A 103 -2.35 -14.61 -11.09
C VAL A 103 -2.16 -13.37 -11.96
N PHE A 104 -1.88 -13.58 -13.24
CA PHE A 104 -1.54 -12.51 -14.19
C PHE A 104 -2.65 -11.46 -14.32
N SER A 105 -3.92 -11.88 -14.29
CA SER A 105 -5.06 -10.94 -14.31
C SER A 105 -5.11 -10.03 -13.09
N ASP A 106 -4.74 -10.52 -11.90
CA ASP A 106 -4.63 -9.71 -10.69
C ASP A 106 -3.42 -8.77 -10.74
N ALA A 107 -2.29 -9.24 -11.26
CA ALA A 107 -1.12 -8.38 -11.50
C ALA A 107 -1.42 -7.24 -12.48
N LYS A 108 -2.20 -7.49 -13.53
CA LYS A 108 -2.72 -6.43 -14.43
C LYS A 108 -3.61 -5.44 -13.69
N GLY A 109 -4.51 -5.94 -12.85
CA GLY A 109 -5.36 -5.11 -11.99
C GLY A 109 -4.53 -4.22 -11.05
N GLU A 110 -3.46 -4.75 -10.48
CA GLU A 110 -2.53 -4.00 -9.65
C GLU A 110 -1.90 -2.82 -10.41
N VAL A 111 -1.35 -3.06 -11.60
CA VAL A 111 -0.75 -2.01 -12.44
C VAL A 111 -1.79 -0.94 -12.80
N THR A 112 -3.01 -1.36 -13.17
CA THR A 112 -4.12 -0.44 -13.47
C THR A 112 -4.45 0.46 -12.27
N ARG A 113 -4.57 -0.11 -11.09
CA ARG A 113 -4.86 0.66 -9.86
C ARG A 113 -3.72 1.61 -9.49
N GLY A 114 -2.47 1.23 -9.75
CA GLY A 114 -1.32 2.12 -9.61
C GLY A 114 -1.35 3.29 -10.60
N LEU A 115 -1.72 3.01 -11.86
CA LEU A 115 -1.87 4.01 -12.91
C LEU A 115 -2.91 5.09 -12.59
N GLU A 116 -4.01 4.75 -11.93
CA GLU A 116 -5.03 5.72 -11.48
C GLU A 116 -4.43 6.79 -10.54
N ILE A 117 -3.45 6.42 -9.71
CA ILE A 117 -2.77 7.38 -8.83
C ILE A 117 -1.81 8.27 -9.64
N VAL A 118 -1.12 7.71 -10.63
CA VAL A 118 -0.29 8.51 -11.55
C VAL A 118 -1.15 9.53 -12.31
N GLU A 119 -2.32 9.11 -12.77
CA GLU A 119 -3.31 9.98 -13.42
C GLU A 119 -3.77 11.11 -12.49
N PHE A 120 -4.10 10.81 -11.25
CA PHE A 120 -4.39 11.82 -10.23
C PHE A 120 -3.21 12.79 -10.04
N ALA A 121 -1.97 12.28 -10.00
CA ALA A 121 -0.77 13.08 -9.85
C ALA A 121 -0.55 14.06 -11.01
N CYS A 122 -1.02 13.76 -12.22
CA CYS A 122 -1.03 14.69 -13.35
C CYS A 122 -1.86 15.95 -13.06
N GLY A 123 -2.88 15.86 -12.23
CA GLY A 123 -3.75 16.97 -11.80
C GLY A 123 -3.22 17.79 -10.62
N VAL A 124 -2.09 17.41 -10.01
CA VAL A 124 -1.52 18.09 -8.82
C VAL A 124 -1.36 19.60 -8.98
N PRO A 125 -1.04 20.19 -10.17
CA PRO A 125 -0.97 21.63 -10.31
C PRO A 125 -2.25 22.37 -9.89
N HIS A 126 -3.41 21.78 -10.06
CA HIS A 126 -4.69 22.36 -9.62
C HIS A 126 -4.88 22.29 -8.10
N LEU A 127 -4.31 21.29 -7.46
CA LEU A 127 -4.43 21.02 -6.03
C LEU A 127 -3.36 21.75 -5.19
N LEU A 128 -2.33 22.29 -5.84
CA LEU A 128 -1.33 23.15 -5.20
C LEU A 128 -1.81 24.60 -5.04
N LYS A 129 -2.98 24.95 -5.61
CA LYS A 129 -3.60 26.26 -5.37
C LYS A 129 -3.92 26.42 -3.89
N THR A 130 -3.72 27.64 -3.39
CA THR A 130 -3.94 27.97 -1.99
C THR A 130 -4.87 29.18 -1.88
N GLN A 131 -5.29 29.48 -0.66
CA GLN A 131 -6.22 30.57 -0.37
C GLN A 131 -5.49 31.90 -0.35
N PHE A 132 -6.16 32.94 -0.84
CA PHE A 132 -5.79 34.33 -0.75
C PHE A 132 -6.95 35.12 -0.13
N THR A 133 -6.67 35.99 0.81
CA THR A 133 -7.65 36.91 1.41
C THR A 133 -7.11 38.31 1.28
N ASP A 134 -7.83 39.14 0.51
CA ASP A 134 -7.57 40.53 0.33
C ASP A 134 -7.95 41.31 1.57
N ASN A 135 -7.12 42.25 1.96
CA ASN A 135 -7.34 43.24 3.01
C ASN A 135 -7.98 42.69 4.32
N ILE A 136 -7.27 41.80 4.99
CA ILE A 136 -7.71 41.26 6.29
C ILE A 136 -7.77 42.34 7.38
N GLY A 137 -7.21 43.53 7.12
CA GLY A 137 -7.22 44.71 7.97
C GLY A 137 -6.08 45.65 7.68
N GLY A 138 -6.36 46.97 7.57
CA GLY A 138 -5.34 47.99 7.43
C GLY A 138 -4.42 47.90 6.21
N GLY A 139 -4.93 47.42 5.07
CA GLY A 139 -4.14 47.21 3.85
C GLY A 139 -3.19 46.03 3.87
N ILE A 140 -3.54 45.02 4.65
CA ILE A 140 -2.78 43.77 4.77
C ILE A 140 -3.53 42.65 4.06
N ASP A 141 -2.85 41.96 3.14
CA ASP A 141 -3.31 40.73 2.52
C ASP A 141 -2.74 39.52 3.26
N ASN A 142 -3.47 38.41 3.23
CA ASN A 142 -3.00 37.12 3.75
C ASN A 142 -3.16 36.02 2.71
N TRP A 143 -2.08 35.26 2.48
CA TRP A 143 -2.11 34.13 1.56
C TRP A 143 -1.20 33.01 2.02
N ASN A 144 -1.37 31.87 1.42
CA ASN A 144 -0.62 30.66 1.79
C ASN A 144 0.18 30.12 0.60
N LEU A 145 1.25 29.41 0.91
CA LEU A 145 2.01 28.59 -0.04
C LEU A 145 2.05 27.15 0.43
N ARG A 146 1.96 26.22 -0.52
CA ARG A 146 2.40 24.83 -0.31
C ARG A 146 3.80 24.66 -0.87
N GLN A 147 4.74 24.24 -0.03
CA GLN A 147 6.11 23.98 -0.42
C GLN A 147 6.45 22.52 -0.23
N PRO A 148 7.29 21.89 -1.11
CA PRO A 148 7.78 20.55 -0.93
C PRO A 148 8.61 20.41 0.36
N LEU A 149 8.73 19.20 0.87
CA LEU A 149 9.51 18.88 2.06
C LEU A 149 11.01 18.79 1.76
N GLY A 150 11.36 18.33 0.56
CA GLY A 150 12.71 17.99 0.13
C GLY A 150 12.86 16.51 -0.20
N VAL A 151 13.81 15.82 0.44
CA VAL A 151 14.00 14.38 0.27
C VAL A 151 12.92 13.60 1.03
N THR A 152 12.24 12.70 0.35
CA THR A 152 11.23 11.80 0.93
C THR A 152 11.55 10.35 0.60
N ALA A 153 11.07 9.42 1.40
CA ALA A 153 11.30 7.99 1.16
C ALA A 153 10.01 7.19 1.27
N GLY A 154 9.97 6.08 0.54
CA GLY A 154 8.91 5.07 0.60
C GLY A 154 9.49 3.69 0.87
N ILE A 155 8.89 2.96 1.79
CA ILE A 155 9.24 1.58 2.13
C ILE A 155 8.01 0.74 1.85
N THR A 156 8.11 -0.20 0.90
CA THR A 156 6.95 -0.89 0.35
C THR A 156 7.02 -2.40 0.54
N PRO A 157 5.84 -3.05 0.69
CA PRO A 157 5.74 -4.49 0.90
C PRO A 157 5.81 -5.28 -0.41
N PHE A 158 5.89 -6.60 -0.29
CA PHE A 158 5.96 -7.50 -1.44
C PHE A 158 4.61 -7.69 -2.17
N ASN A 159 3.49 -7.54 -1.48
CA ASN A 159 2.19 -7.97 -2.02
C ASN A 159 1.64 -7.09 -3.15
N PHE A 160 2.17 -5.86 -3.30
CA PHE A 160 1.85 -4.93 -4.38
C PHE A 160 3.10 -4.13 -4.80
N PRO A 161 4.05 -4.77 -5.51
CA PRO A 161 5.36 -4.17 -5.80
C PRO A 161 5.32 -3.02 -6.83
N VAL A 162 4.18 -2.81 -7.51
CA VAL A 162 3.93 -1.67 -8.41
C VAL A 162 2.95 -0.68 -7.79
N MET A 163 1.77 -1.16 -7.35
CA MET A 163 0.69 -0.29 -6.89
C MET A 163 1.09 0.54 -5.67
N VAL A 164 1.69 -0.08 -4.65
CA VAL A 164 2.03 0.65 -3.41
C VAL A 164 3.15 1.69 -3.61
N PRO A 165 4.25 1.43 -4.33
CA PRO A 165 5.18 2.48 -4.72
C PRO A 165 4.50 3.65 -5.46
N LEU A 166 3.52 3.38 -6.32
CA LEU A 166 2.77 4.40 -7.04
C LEU A 166 1.79 5.18 -6.16
N TRP A 167 1.42 4.70 -4.99
CA TRP A 167 0.69 5.51 -4.00
C TRP A 167 1.53 6.67 -3.45
N MET A 168 2.85 6.50 -3.45
CA MET A 168 3.80 7.39 -2.77
C MET A 168 4.59 8.25 -3.74
N ALA A 169 5.34 7.63 -4.65
CA ALA A 169 6.31 8.32 -5.50
C ALA A 169 5.69 9.38 -6.42
N PRO A 170 4.60 9.12 -7.18
CA PRO A 170 3.98 10.15 -8.03
C PRO A 170 3.50 11.36 -7.24
N MET A 171 2.93 11.14 -6.05
CA MET A 171 2.44 12.22 -5.17
C MET A 171 3.60 13.09 -4.66
N ALA A 172 4.69 12.45 -4.21
CA ALA A 172 5.90 13.15 -3.76
C ALA A 172 6.55 13.95 -4.89
N ILE A 173 6.74 13.33 -6.06
CA ILE A 173 7.43 13.92 -7.21
C ILE A 173 6.60 15.07 -7.80
N ALA A 174 5.31 14.88 -8.02
CA ALA A 174 4.44 15.93 -8.58
C ALA A 174 4.34 17.16 -7.68
N THR A 175 4.43 16.97 -6.35
CA THR A 175 4.45 18.08 -5.38
C THR A 175 5.82 18.76 -5.24
N GLY A 176 6.87 18.26 -5.94
CA GLY A 176 8.19 18.90 -6.02
C GLY A 176 9.26 18.31 -5.09
N ASN A 177 9.00 17.13 -4.50
CA ASN A 177 9.98 16.42 -3.69
C ASN A 177 10.83 15.48 -4.54
N THR A 178 11.97 15.07 -4.02
CA THR A 178 12.70 13.89 -4.46
C THR A 178 12.26 12.68 -3.66
N PHE A 179 12.40 11.50 -4.25
CA PHE A 179 11.88 10.26 -3.66
C PHE A 179 12.89 9.12 -3.72
N ILE A 180 13.05 8.42 -2.61
CA ILE A 180 13.86 7.21 -2.50
C ILE A 180 12.93 6.05 -2.18
N LEU A 181 12.85 5.07 -3.07
CA LEU A 181 12.10 3.85 -2.87
C LEU A 181 12.99 2.74 -2.30
N LYS A 182 12.59 2.17 -1.18
CA LYS A 182 13.10 0.88 -0.70
C LYS A 182 11.99 -0.16 -0.92
N PRO A 183 12.04 -0.91 -2.03
CA PRO A 183 11.05 -1.96 -2.32
C PRO A 183 11.29 -3.19 -1.46
N SER A 184 10.36 -4.15 -1.51
CA SER A 184 10.58 -5.47 -0.94
C SER A 184 11.75 -6.19 -1.64
N GLU A 185 12.57 -6.87 -0.86
CA GLU A 185 13.66 -7.71 -1.34
C GLU A 185 13.18 -9.05 -1.96
N ARG A 186 11.88 -9.33 -1.89
CA ARG A 186 11.29 -10.57 -2.42
C ARG A 186 10.90 -10.46 -3.89
N ASP A 187 10.52 -9.25 -4.32
CA ASP A 187 10.03 -8.94 -5.68
C ASP A 187 10.50 -7.55 -6.15
N PRO A 188 11.81 -7.33 -6.21
CA PRO A 188 12.41 -6.02 -6.43
C PRO A 188 12.38 -5.54 -7.89
N SER A 189 12.25 -6.43 -8.88
CA SER A 189 12.39 -6.08 -10.31
C SER A 189 11.40 -5.02 -10.81
N PRO A 190 10.11 -5.03 -10.43
CA PRO A 190 9.17 -4.01 -10.89
C PRO A 190 9.59 -2.58 -10.51
N SER A 191 10.29 -2.40 -9.38
CA SER A 191 10.76 -1.08 -8.94
C SER A 191 11.83 -0.49 -9.86
N LEU A 192 12.71 -1.33 -10.42
CA LEU A 192 13.72 -0.90 -11.39
C LEU A 192 13.11 -0.59 -12.75
N MET A 193 12.07 -1.36 -13.16
CA MET A 193 11.31 -1.05 -14.38
C MET A 193 10.65 0.34 -14.25
N MET A 194 10.04 0.65 -13.13
CA MET A 194 9.46 1.98 -12.88
C MET A 194 10.53 3.08 -12.88
N ALA A 195 11.72 2.82 -12.33
CA ALA A 195 12.82 3.79 -12.33
C ALA A 195 13.28 4.13 -13.76
N ASP A 196 13.40 3.13 -14.61
CA ASP A 196 13.73 3.32 -16.03
C ASP A 196 12.63 4.10 -16.78
N LEU A 197 11.34 3.79 -16.51
CA LEU A 197 10.23 4.52 -17.10
C LEU A 197 10.15 5.98 -16.63
N PHE A 198 10.50 6.29 -15.39
CA PHE A 198 10.64 7.67 -14.91
C PHE A 198 11.76 8.41 -15.64
N HIS A 199 12.92 7.76 -15.84
CA HIS A 199 14.02 8.34 -16.60
C HIS A 199 13.61 8.63 -18.06
N GLN A 200 12.97 7.66 -18.74
CA GLN A 200 12.42 7.84 -20.07
C GLN A 200 11.33 8.93 -20.17
N ALA A 201 10.60 9.17 -19.09
CA ALA A 201 9.63 10.25 -18.99
C ALA A 201 10.28 11.64 -18.88
N GLY A 202 11.61 11.70 -18.74
CA GLY A 202 12.37 12.94 -18.60
C GLY A 202 12.43 13.45 -17.15
N LEU A 203 12.26 12.57 -16.17
CA LEU A 203 12.51 12.92 -14.78
C LEU A 203 14.01 13.16 -14.58
N PRO A 204 14.45 14.29 -13.99
CA PRO A 204 15.87 14.54 -13.78
C PRO A 204 16.53 13.50 -12.86
N ASP A 205 17.81 13.22 -13.13
CA ASP A 205 18.61 12.31 -12.31
C ASP A 205 18.59 12.73 -10.84
N GLY A 206 18.53 11.74 -9.93
CA GLY A 206 18.46 11.94 -8.49
C GLY A 206 17.05 12.26 -7.94
N VAL A 207 16.06 12.63 -8.78
CA VAL A 207 14.69 12.88 -8.30
C VAL A 207 14.00 11.60 -7.86
N PHE A 208 14.21 10.48 -8.55
CA PHE A 208 13.76 9.16 -8.14
C PHE A 208 14.95 8.21 -8.03
N ASN A 209 15.06 7.52 -6.89
CA ASN A 209 16.12 6.56 -6.62
C ASN A 209 15.50 5.27 -6.04
N VAL A 210 16.12 4.12 -6.30
CA VAL A 210 15.75 2.83 -5.72
C VAL A 210 16.94 2.26 -4.98
N VAL A 211 16.79 2.02 -3.68
CA VAL A 211 17.78 1.33 -2.84
C VAL A 211 17.23 -0.03 -2.43
N GLN A 212 17.93 -1.08 -2.83
CA GLN A 212 17.63 -2.43 -2.39
C GLN A 212 18.18 -2.63 -0.97
N GLY A 213 17.49 -3.40 -0.14
CA GLY A 213 17.99 -3.62 1.22
C GLY A 213 16.95 -4.15 2.19
N ASP A 214 17.43 -4.48 3.36
CA ASP A 214 16.69 -5.00 4.51
C ASP A 214 16.52 -3.92 5.60
N LYS A 215 16.42 -4.35 6.86
CA LYS A 215 16.28 -3.48 8.02
C LYS A 215 17.37 -2.40 8.10
N LEU A 216 18.62 -2.71 7.71
CA LEU A 216 19.71 -1.73 7.73
C LEU A 216 19.41 -0.53 6.83
N ALA A 217 18.91 -0.77 5.63
CA ALA A 217 18.51 0.31 4.73
C ALA A 217 17.34 1.13 5.29
N VAL A 218 16.35 0.48 5.92
CA VAL A 218 15.23 1.16 6.58
C VAL A 218 15.75 2.07 7.70
N ASP A 219 16.54 1.55 8.62
CA ASP A 219 17.06 2.32 9.76
C ASP A 219 17.90 3.52 9.29
N THR A 220 18.71 3.32 8.26
CA THR A 220 19.53 4.40 7.68
C THR A 220 18.65 5.53 7.13
N LEU A 221 17.59 5.21 6.40
CA LEU A 221 16.62 6.20 5.90
C LEU A 221 15.90 6.95 7.04
N LEU A 222 15.47 6.22 8.08
CA LEU A 222 14.78 6.81 9.24
C LEU A 222 15.66 7.79 10.01
N GLN A 223 16.94 7.49 10.14
CA GLN A 223 17.88 8.27 10.94
C GLN A 223 18.53 9.41 10.14
N HIS A 224 18.54 9.36 8.79
CA HIS A 224 19.22 10.34 7.97
C HIS A 224 18.58 11.73 8.08
N PRO A 225 19.34 12.81 8.43
CA PRO A 225 18.81 14.14 8.71
C PRO A 225 18.13 14.80 7.49
N ASP A 226 18.54 14.46 6.28
CA ASP A 226 17.99 15.02 5.06
C ASP A 226 16.68 14.38 4.61
N VAL A 227 16.36 13.16 5.04
CA VAL A 227 15.06 12.54 4.80
C VAL A 227 14.00 13.25 5.65
N LYS A 228 13.02 13.88 5.03
CA LYS A 228 12.01 14.73 5.70
C LYS A 228 10.69 14.02 5.94
N ALA A 229 10.38 13.01 5.12
CA ALA A 229 9.19 12.18 5.28
C ALA A 229 9.45 10.74 4.86
N VAL A 230 8.78 9.81 5.55
CA VAL A 230 8.76 8.39 5.21
C VAL A 230 7.31 7.93 5.13
N SER A 231 6.94 7.33 4.00
CA SER A 231 5.70 6.59 3.84
C SER A 231 6.01 5.09 3.84
N PHE A 232 5.21 4.32 4.55
CA PHE A 232 5.40 2.89 4.74
C PHE A 232 4.08 2.14 4.58
N VAL A 233 4.14 0.98 3.96
CA VAL A 233 3.07 -0.03 4.02
C VAL A 233 3.71 -1.37 4.37
N GLY A 234 3.15 -2.07 5.34
CA GLY A 234 3.61 -3.39 5.75
C GLY A 234 2.96 -3.89 7.04
N SER A 235 3.64 -4.76 7.77
CA SER A 235 3.11 -5.32 9.01
C SER A 235 3.03 -4.29 10.15
N THR A 236 2.03 -4.42 11.01
CA THR A 236 1.81 -3.51 12.15
C THR A 236 3.02 -3.33 13.07
N PRO A 237 3.76 -4.38 13.47
CA PRO A 237 4.94 -4.16 14.31
C PRO A 237 6.01 -3.29 13.65
N ILE A 238 6.17 -3.39 12.32
CA ILE A 238 7.14 -2.56 11.59
C ILE A 238 6.59 -1.14 11.38
N ALA A 239 5.29 -0.98 11.11
CA ALA A 239 4.65 0.33 11.03
C ALA A 239 4.82 1.12 12.34
N GLU A 240 4.55 0.47 13.47
CA GLU A 240 4.73 1.03 14.80
C GLU A 240 6.19 1.39 15.09
N TYR A 241 7.12 0.50 14.75
CA TYR A 241 8.55 0.74 14.87
C TYR A 241 8.99 1.99 14.09
N ILE A 242 8.61 2.08 12.81
CA ILE A 242 8.96 3.22 11.94
C ILE A 242 8.38 4.53 12.51
N TYR A 243 7.14 4.51 12.99
CA TYR A 243 6.51 5.67 13.60
C TYR A 243 7.23 6.12 14.87
N GLN A 244 7.58 5.18 15.76
CA GLN A 244 8.30 5.45 16.99
C GLN A 244 9.72 5.99 16.73
N GLU A 245 10.47 5.39 15.81
CA GLU A 245 11.80 5.86 15.43
C GLU A 245 11.75 7.26 14.77
N GLY A 246 10.75 7.49 13.93
CA GLY A 246 10.50 8.81 13.36
C GLY A 246 10.25 9.89 14.41
N ALA A 247 9.45 9.56 15.44
CA ALA A 247 9.15 10.47 16.55
C ALA A 247 10.37 10.71 17.48
N ARG A 248 11.24 9.72 17.63
CA ARG A 248 12.47 9.82 18.45
C ARG A 248 13.57 10.62 17.78
N ARG A 249 13.51 10.82 16.46
CA ARG A 249 14.56 11.51 15.71
C ARG A 249 14.76 12.93 16.20
N LYS A 250 15.99 13.25 16.61
CA LYS A 250 16.39 14.59 17.04
C LYS A 250 16.81 15.43 15.83
N GLY A 251 16.58 16.74 15.88
CA GLY A 251 17.01 17.67 14.84
C GLY A 251 16.00 18.79 14.62
N ALA A 252 16.32 19.71 13.71
CA ALA A 252 15.47 20.86 13.39
C ALA A 252 14.15 20.45 12.71
N TYR A 253 14.12 19.29 12.06
CA TYR A 253 12.94 18.75 11.41
C TYR A 253 12.64 17.34 11.90
N PRO A 254 11.59 17.13 12.70
CA PRO A 254 11.13 15.78 13.00
C PRO A 254 10.76 15.05 11.71
N LEU A 255 10.99 13.76 11.67
CA LEU A 255 10.59 12.95 10.52
C LEU A 255 9.06 12.87 10.45
N ARG A 256 8.51 13.25 9.31
CA ARG A 256 7.09 13.02 9.05
C ARG A 256 6.89 11.56 8.66
N VAL A 257 5.99 10.87 9.34
CA VAL A 257 5.72 9.45 9.11
C VAL A 257 4.25 9.24 8.76
N GLN A 258 4.02 8.42 7.73
CA GLN A 258 2.75 7.84 7.35
C GLN A 258 2.99 6.34 7.23
N ALA A 259 2.57 5.57 8.21
CA ALA A 259 2.86 4.14 8.26
C ALA A 259 1.56 3.33 8.34
N LEU A 260 1.22 2.67 7.24
CA LEU A 260 0.06 1.81 7.13
C LEU A 260 0.45 0.39 7.58
N GLY A 261 -0.25 -0.08 8.59
CA GLY A 261 -0.05 -1.38 9.22
C GLY A 261 -0.92 -2.47 8.64
N GLY A 262 -0.96 -3.59 9.35
CA GLY A 262 -1.76 -4.77 9.03
C GLY A 262 -3.26 -4.59 9.25
N ALA A 263 -3.99 -5.65 8.96
CA ALA A 263 -5.42 -5.67 8.97
C ALA A 263 -6.00 -7.01 9.44
N LYS A 264 -7.23 -6.98 9.91
CA LYS A 264 -8.11 -8.13 10.09
C LYS A 264 -9.48 -7.74 9.56
N ASN A 265 -9.63 -7.80 8.23
CA ASN A 265 -10.83 -7.28 7.62
C ASN A 265 -11.99 -8.28 7.74
N HIS A 266 -13.14 -7.74 8.07
CA HIS A 266 -14.38 -8.47 8.27
C HIS A 266 -15.34 -8.20 7.10
N LEU A 267 -16.11 -9.22 6.71
CA LEU A 267 -17.26 -9.08 5.84
C LEU A 267 -18.50 -9.58 6.59
N VAL A 268 -19.41 -8.69 6.88
CA VAL A 268 -20.67 -8.99 7.57
C VAL A 268 -21.70 -9.43 6.53
N VAL A 269 -22.31 -10.58 6.75
CA VAL A 269 -23.42 -11.11 5.94
C VAL A 269 -24.68 -11.06 6.77
N MET A 270 -25.62 -10.16 6.38
CA MET A 270 -26.93 -10.04 7.02
C MET A 270 -27.89 -11.12 6.52
N PRO A 271 -28.93 -11.48 7.27
CA PRO A 271 -29.92 -12.49 6.85
C PRO A 271 -30.69 -12.15 5.55
N ASP A 272 -30.77 -10.86 5.21
CA ASP A 272 -31.42 -10.32 4.01
C ASP A 272 -30.46 -10.11 2.84
N ALA A 273 -29.16 -10.44 3.01
CA ALA A 273 -28.18 -10.31 1.95
C ALA A 273 -28.47 -11.27 0.78
N ASP A 274 -28.12 -10.83 -0.43
CA ASP A 274 -28.02 -11.75 -1.56
C ASP A 274 -26.86 -12.72 -1.30
N LEU A 275 -27.20 -13.99 -1.03
CA LEU A 275 -26.24 -14.99 -0.60
C LEU A 275 -25.24 -15.33 -1.71
N ASP A 276 -25.68 -15.40 -2.95
CA ASP A 276 -24.79 -15.73 -4.07
C ASP A 276 -23.76 -14.63 -4.29
N GLN A 277 -24.16 -13.35 -4.21
CA GLN A 277 -23.24 -12.22 -4.26
C GLN A 277 -22.26 -12.24 -3.06
N ALA A 278 -22.73 -12.54 -1.87
CA ALA A 278 -21.88 -12.62 -0.68
C ALA A 278 -20.83 -13.74 -0.78
N VAL A 279 -21.23 -14.90 -1.32
CA VAL A 279 -20.32 -16.03 -1.57
C VAL A 279 -19.27 -15.69 -2.62
N ASP A 280 -19.69 -15.14 -3.77
CA ASP A 280 -18.75 -14.69 -4.81
C ASP A 280 -17.75 -13.66 -4.29
N ALA A 281 -18.24 -12.70 -3.52
CA ALA A 281 -17.44 -11.67 -2.88
C ALA A 281 -16.42 -12.27 -1.90
N LEU A 282 -16.83 -13.20 -1.05
CA LEU A 282 -15.95 -13.90 -0.10
C LEU A 282 -14.88 -14.71 -0.83
N MET A 283 -15.24 -15.44 -1.89
CA MET A 283 -14.28 -16.22 -2.68
C MET A 283 -13.17 -15.33 -3.24
N GLY A 284 -13.52 -14.25 -3.92
CA GLY A 284 -12.54 -13.32 -4.51
C GLY A 284 -11.74 -12.56 -3.46
N ALA A 285 -12.37 -12.14 -2.36
CA ALA A 285 -11.75 -11.30 -1.35
C ALA A 285 -10.87 -12.08 -0.35
N ALA A 286 -11.21 -13.33 -0.05
CA ALA A 286 -10.45 -14.15 0.90
C ALA A 286 -9.30 -14.92 0.24
N TYR A 287 -9.49 -15.40 -1.00
CA TYR A 287 -8.55 -16.30 -1.65
C TYR A 287 -7.79 -15.66 -2.81
N GLY A 288 -8.27 -14.53 -3.37
CA GLY A 288 -7.54 -13.79 -4.38
C GLY A 288 -6.14 -13.41 -3.90
N SER A 289 -5.12 -13.55 -4.77
CA SER A 289 -3.70 -13.37 -4.43
C SER A 289 -3.26 -14.22 -3.24
N ALA A 290 -3.79 -15.44 -3.10
CA ALA A 290 -3.56 -16.35 -1.97
C ALA A 290 -3.81 -15.70 -0.59
N GLY A 291 -4.73 -14.72 -0.50
CA GLY A 291 -5.02 -13.97 0.73
C GLY A 291 -3.94 -12.96 1.14
N GLU A 292 -2.92 -12.74 0.33
CA GLU A 292 -1.81 -11.83 0.61
C GLU A 292 -2.13 -10.37 0.22
N ARG A 293 -3.29 -9.89 0.61
CA ARG A 293 -3.72 -8.49 0.41
C ARG A 293 -4.02 -7.83 1.75
N CYS A 294 -3.60 -6.57 1.92
CA CYS A 294 -3.97 -5.76 3.09
C CYS A 294 -5.49 -5.55 3.23
N MET A 295 -6.24 -5.71 2.13
CA MET A 295 -7.70 -5.60 2.10
C MET A 295 -8.40 -6.96 1.94
N ALA A 296 -7.67 -8.08 1.99
CA ALA A 296 -8.29 -9.41 1.96
C ALA A 296 -9.27 -9.57 3.13
N ILE A 297 -10.42 -10.16 2.84
CA ILE A 297 -11.37 -10.56 3.89
C ILE A 297 -10.87 -11.84 4.55
N SER A 298 -10.58 -11.77 5.82
CA SER A 298 -10.10 -12.92 6.60
C SER A 298 -11.14 -13.44 7.59
N VAL A 299 -12.22 -12.66 7.83
CA VAL A 299 -13.33 -13.03 8.71
C VAL A 299 -14.66 -12.75 8.02
N ALA A 300 -15.49 -13.79 7.88
CA ALA A 300 -16.92 -13.65 7.55
C ALA A 300 -17.73 -13.65 8.84
N VAL A 301 -18.44 -12.55 9.11
CA VAL A 301 -19.33 -12.41 10.26
C VAL A 301 -20.75 -12.75 9.82
N ALA A 302 -21.22 -13.93 10.17
CA ALA A 302 -22.54 -14.42 9.82
C ALA A 302 -23.58 -14.04 10.89
N VAL A 303 -24.54 -13.20 10.50
CA VAL A 303 -25.55 -12.65 11.43
C VAL A 303 -26.79 -13.54 11.45
N GLY A 304 -27.28 -13.84 12.68
CA GLY A 304 -28.49 -14.63 12.88
C GLY A 304 -28.37 -16.05 12.35
N ASN A 305 -29.23 -16.43 11.41
CA ASN A 305 -29.32 -17.80 10.89
C ASN A 305 -28.65 -18.02 9.52
N VAL A 306 -27.85 -17.07 9.03
CA VAL A 306 -27.28 -17.16 7.67
C VAL A 306 -26.08 -18.11 7.57
N ALA A 307 -25.43 -18.42 8.70
CA ALA A 307 -24.13 -19.13 8.74
C ALA A 307 -24.16 -20.49 8.02
N ASP A 308 -25.15 -21.33 8.30
CA ASP A 308 -25.18 -22.69 7.74
C ASP A 308 -25.35 -22.67 6.21
N LYS A 309 -26.21 -21.82 5.69
CA LYS A 309 -26.40 -21.63 4.24
C LYS A 309 -25.14 -21.07 3.58
N LEU A 310 -24.48 -20.12 4.23
CA LEU A 310 -23.23 -19.53 3.75
C LEU A 310 -22.12 -20.59 3.67
N ILE A 311 -21.99 -21.43 4.68
CA ILE A 311 -21.01 -22.53 4.75
C ILE A 311 -21.29 -23.58 3.67
N GLU A 312 -22.56 -23.99 3.53
CA GLU A 312 -22.98 -24.95 2.51
C GLU A 312 -22.60 -24.48 1.10
N ALA A 313 -22.75 -23.19 0.81
CA ALA A 313 -22.39 -22.60 -0.48
C ALA A 313 -20.88 -22.42 -0.65
N LEU A 314 -20.12 -22.08 0.42
CA LEU A 314 -18.67 -21.83 0.35
C LEU A 314 -17.83 -23.10 0.19
N ILE A 315 -18.16 -24.19 0.92
CA ILE A 315 -17.33 -25.40 0.93
C ILE A 315 -17.00 -25.93 -0.48
N PRO A 316 -17.98 -26.16 -1.36
CA PRO A 316 -17.70 -26.67 -2.71
C PRO A 316 -16.86 -25.70 -3.54
N ARG A 317 -17.05 -24.38 -3.36
CA ARG A 317 -16.32 -23.34 -4.08
C ARG A 317 -14.84 -23.29 -3.66
N VAL A 318 -14.58 -23.35 -2.35
CA VAL A 318 -13.21 -23.38 -1.83
C VAL A 318 -12.46 -24.61 -2.28
N LYS A 319 -13.12 -25.78 -2.27
CA LYS A 319 -12.54 -27.05 -2.75
C LYS A 319 -12.27 -27.06 -4.26
N ALA A 320 -13.03 -26.30 -5.03
CA ALA A 320 -12.93 -26.25 -6.49
C ALA A 320 -11.98 -25.17 -7.02
N LEU A 321 -11.33 -24.38 -6.14
CA LEU A 321 -10.37 -23.34 -6.55
C LEU A 321 -9.30 -23.91 -7.48
N LYS A 322 -9.12 -23.23 -8.62
CA LYS A 322 -8.08 -23.57 -9.59
C LYS A 322 -6.75 -22.95 -9.19
N ILE A 323 -6.00 -23.72 -8.42
CA ILE A 323 -4.71 -23.29 -7.87
C ILE A 323 -3.60 -23.76 -8.80
N LYS A 324 -2.92 -22.82 -9.46
CA LYS A 324 -1.98 -23.06 -10.54
C LYS A 324 -0.87 -22.04 -10.56
N ASN A 325 0.07 -22.19 -11.51
CA ASN A 325 1.00 -21.11 -11.84
C ASN A 325 0.19 -19.87 -12.26
N GLY A 326 0.49 -18.71 -11.67
CA GLY A 326 -0.22 -17.47 -11.95
C GLY A 326 -0.21 -17.02 -13.42
N MET A 327 0.70 -17.54 -14.23
CA MET A 327 0.74 -17.28 -15.67
C MET A 327 -0.24 -18.14 -16.49
N GLU A 328 -0.88 -19.15 -15.90
CA GLU A 328 -1.91 -19.95 -16.58
C GLU A 328 -3.23 -19.18 -16.66
N ALA A 329 -3.86 -19.18 -17.83
CA ALA A 329 -5.01 -18.33 -18.14
C ALA A 329 -6.25 -18.60 -17.27
N ASP A 330 -6.41 -19.85 -16.77
CA ASP A 330 -7.55 -20.25 -15.93
C ASP A 330 -7.19 -20.37 -14.45
N ALA A 331 -6.01 -19.89 -14.04
CA ALA A 331 -5.62 -19.83 -12.63
C ALA A 331 -6.50 -18.82 -11.87
N GLU A 332 -7.07 -19.23 -10.74
CA GLU A 332 -7.84 -18.38 -9.84
C GLU A 332 -7.00 -17.94 -8.63
N MET A 333 -6.07 -18.80 -8.22
CA MET A 333 -5.13 -18.53 -7.13
C MET A 333 -3.74 -19.06 -7.48
N GLY A 334 -2.71 -18.27 -7.23
CA GLY A 334 -1.30 -18.65 -7.34
C GLY A 334 -0.73 -19.19 -6.02
N PRO A 335 0.59 -19.42 -5.95
CA PRO A 335 1.29 -19.75 -4.70
C PRO A 335 1.38 -18.53 -3.78
N VAL A 336 1.74 -18.75 -2.52
CA VAL A 336 2.20 -17.70 -1.60
C VAL A 336 3.65 -17.32 -1.91
N VAL A 337 4.06 -16.13 -1.48
CA VAL A 337 5.33 -15.51 -1.90
C VAL A 337 6.60 -16.28 -1.50
N SER A 338 6.58 -17.07 -0.42
CA SER A 338 7.77 -17.79 0.07
C SER A 338 7.44 -19.04 0.88
N ALA A 339 8.40 -19.97 0.97
CA ALA A 339 8.29 -21.16 1.79
C ALA A 339 8.09 -20.84 3.28
N VAL A 340 8.87 -19.90 3.82
CA VAL A 340 8.77 -19.47 5.23
C VAL A 340 7.38 -18.90 5.52
N HIS A 341 6.79 -18.17 4.58
CA HIS A 341 5.45 -17.62 4.75
C HIS A 341 4.38 -18.73 4.69
N LYS A 342 4.55 -19.70 3.80
CA LYS A 342 3.70 -20.90 3.75
C LYS A 342 3.69 -21.64 5.08
N GLU A 343 4.87 -21.94 5.65
CA GLU A 343 5.00 -22.61 6.95
C GLU A 343 4.30 -21.82 8.07
N LYS A 344 4.45 -20.50 8.07
CA LYS A 344 3.75 -19.63 9.01
C LYS A 344 2.23 -19.76 8.91
N ILE A 345 1.68 -19.77 7.71
CA ILE A 345 0.23 -19.93 7.48
C ILE A 345 -0.24 -21.31 7.93
N GLU A 346 0.50 -22.37 7.60
CA GLU A 346 0.20 -23.74 8.04
C GLU A 346 0.17 -23.86 9.58
N ALA A 347 1.08 -23.19 10.28
CA ALA A 347 1.10 -23.12 11.74
C ALA A 347 -0.14 -22.39 12.32
N TYR A 348 -0.65 -21.35 11.65
CA TYR A 348 -1.92 -20.72 12.05
C TYR A 348 -3.10 -21.66 11.87
N ILE A 349 -3.15 -22.43 10.78
CA ILE A 349 -4.21 -23.41 10.53
C ILE A 349 -4.19 -24.49 11.64
N GLU A 350 -3.02 -25.02 11.97
CA GLU A 350 -2.85 -25.97 13.06
C GLU A 350 -3.29 -25.40 14.42
N GLY A 351 -2.83 -24.17 14.71
CA GLY A 351 -3.21 -23.45 15.94
C GLY A 351 -4.71 -23.20 16.05
N GLY A 352 -5.39 -22.94 14.93
CA GLY A 352 -6.86 -22.78 14.90
C GLY A 352 -7.59 -24.05 15.26
N VAL A 353 -7.15 -25.19 14.73
CA VAL A 353 -7.70 -26.52 15.08
C VAL A 353 -7.46 -26.81 16.57
N ALA A 354 -6.24 -26.58 17.04
CA ALA A 354 -5.88 -26.80 18.45
C ALA A 354 -6.68 -25.92 19.43
N ALA A 355 -7.05 -24.70 18.99
CA ALA A 355 -7.90 -23.78 19.76
C ALA A 355 -9.39 -24.15 19.74
N GLY A 356 -9.80 -25.19 19.00
CA GLY A 356 -11.17 -25.68 18.94
C GLY A 356 -12.02 -25.12 17.80
N ALA A 357 -11.45 -24.35 16.88
CA ALA A 357 -12.16 -23.95 15.67
C ALA A 357 -12.40 -25.17 14.75
N LYS A 358 -13.55 -25.18 14.08
CA LYS A 358 -13.92 -26.30 13.20
C LYS A 358 -13.36 -26.06 11.80
N LEU A 359 -12.32 -26.81 11.43
CA LEU A 359 -11.75 -26.78 10.08
C LEU A 359 -12.68 -27.52 9.11
N LEU A 360 -13.30 -26.80 8.19
CA LEU A 360 -14.25 -27.33 7.20
C LEU A 360 -13.59 -27.72 5.89
N VAL A 361 -12.59 -26.92 5.47
CA VAL A 361 -11.73 -27.20 4.32
C VAL A 361 -10.29 -26.97 4.75
N ASP A 362 -9.43 -27.96 4.52
CA ASP A 362 -8.00 -27.89 4.84
C ASP A 362 -7.20 -27.68 3.55
N GLY A 363 -6.52 -26.56 3.45
CA GLY A 363 -5.69 -26.21 2.30
C GLY A 363 -4.26 -26.72 2.39
N ARG A 364 -3.84 -27.30 3.51
CA ARG A 364 -2.48 -27.82 3.72
C ARG A 364 -2.22 -29.06 2.86
N GLY A 365 -0.95 -29.26 2.52
CA GLY A 365 -0.53 -30.46 1.79
C GLY A 365 -0.89 -30.47 0.30
N LEU A 366 -1.41 -29.36 -0.26
CA LEU A 366 -1.68 -29.25 -1.69
C LEU A 366 -0.40 -29.43 -2.49
N LYS A 367 -0.47 -30.27 -3.52
CA LYS A 367 0.59 -30.45 -4.52
C LYS A 367 0.03 -30.14 -5.90
N VAL A 368 0.74 -29.28 -6.63
CA VAL A 368 0.44 -28.96 -8.02
C VAL A 368 1.37 -29.79 -8.91
N ALA A 369 0.79 -30.61 -9.78
CA ALA A 369 1.55 -31.53 -10.62
C ALA A 369 2.58 -30.80 -11.52
N GLY A 370 3.83 -31.25 -11.46
CA GLY A 370 4.96 -30.60 -12.16
C GLY A 370 5.50 -29.33 -11.51
N LEU A 371 4.94 -28.90 -10.37
CA LEU A 371 5.33 -27.73 -9.60
C LEU A 371 5.41 -28.04 -8.08
N GLU A 372 5.86 -29.25 -7.76
CA GLU A 372 5.85 -29.79 -6.38
C GLU A 372 6.74 -29.00 -5.41
N GLN A 373 7.72 -28.26 -5.94
CA GLN A 373 8.62 -27.39 -5.17
C GLN A 373 8.06 -25.96 -4.99
N GLY A 374 6.96 -25.62 -5.69
CA GLY A 374 6.30 -24.33 -5.57
C GLY A 374 5.66 -24.15 -4.18
N PHE A 375 5.47 -22.89 -3.80
CA PHE A 375 4.95 -22.53 -2.47
C PHE A 375 3.41 -22.54 -2.45
N PHE A 376 2.80 -23.53 -3.08
CA PHE A 376 1.34 -23.63 -3.15
C PHE A 376 0.70 -24.04 -1.82
N LEU A 377 -0.44 -23.43 -1.56
CA LEU A 377 -1.31 -23.73 -0.41
C LEU A 377 -2.76 -23.63 -0.89
N GLY A 378 -3.60 -24.57 -0.45
CA GLY A 378 -5.03 -24.54 -0.75
C GLY A 378 -5.79 -23.51 0.07
N GLY A 379 -7.02 -23.22 -0.31
CA GLY A 379 -7.93 -22.42 0.52
C GLY A 379 -8.34 -23.19 1.77
N SER A 380 -8.25 -22.54 2.93
CA SER A 380 -8.75 -23.09 4.20
C SER A 380 -9.97 -22.33 4.67
N LEU A 381 -10.94 -23.06 5.24
CA LEU A 381 -12.19 -22.51 5.77
C LEU A 381 -12.44 -23.02 7.17
N PHE A 382 -12.59 -22.10 8.11
CA PHE A 382 -12.92 -22.39 9.50
C PHE A 382 -14.33 -21.91 9.86
N ASP A 383 -15.01 -22.67 10.70
CA ASP A 383 -16.25 -22.28 11.39
C ASP A 383 -16.05 -22.28 12.90
N GLN A 384 -17.00 -21.68 13.63
CA GLN A 384 -17.00 -21.59 15.09
C GLN A 384 -15.75 -20.90 15.64
N VAL A 385 -15.22 -19.93 14.90
CA VAL A 385 -14.10 -19.10 15.34
C VAL A 385 -14.61 -18.07 16.35
N THR A 386 -13.87 -17.89 17.45
CA THR A 386 -14.19 -16.92 18.49
C THR A 386 -13.14 -15.81 18.59
N PRO A 387 -13.48 -14.66 19.18
CA PRO A 387 -12.56 -13.52 19.30
C PRO A 387 -11.28 -13.80 20.10
N GLU A 388 -11.28 -14.83 20.94
CA GLU A 388 -10.14 -15.21 21.78
C GLU A 388 -9.12 -16.05 21.01
N MET A 389 -9.49 -16.60 19.86
CA MET A 389 -8.63 -17.46 19.07
C MET A 389 -7.58 -16.61 18.31
N LYS A 390 -6.34 -17.11 18.30
CA LYS A 390 -5.23 -16.45 17.60
C LYS A 390 -5.49 -16.24 16.11
N ILE A 391 -6.16 -17.19 15.45
CA ILE A 391 -6.55 -17.07 14.03
C ILE A 391 -7.56 -15.97 13.76
N TYR A 392 -8.29 -15.48 14.78
CA TYR A 392 -9.13 -14.28 14.70
C TYR A 392 -8.33 -13.01 15.00
N GLN A 393 -7.48 -13.03 16.02
CA GLN A 393 -6.81 -11.83 16.53
C GLN A 393 -5.69 -11.34 15.59
N GLU A 394 -4.89 -12.27 15.03
CA GLU A 394 -3.69 -11.93 14.28
C GLU A 394 -3.94 -11.96 12.76
N GLU A 395 -3.18 -11.13 12.04
CA GLU A 395 -3.14 -11.14 10.59
C GLU A 395 -2.37 -12.36 10.08
N ILE A 396 -3.07 -13.28 9.41
CA ILE A 396 -2.47 -14.52 8.85
C ILE A 396 -1.74 -14.21 7.54
N PHE A 397 -2.33 -13.36 6.70
CA PHE A 397 -1.84 -12.98 5.37
C PHE A 397 -1.71 -14.18 4.42
N GLY A 398 -2.74 -15.03 4.41
CA GLY A 398 -2.79 -16.27 3.64
C GLY A 398 -4.23 -16.67 3.29
N PRO A 399 -4.44 -17.73 2.49
CA PRO A 399 -5.76 -18.15 2.00
C PRO A 399 -6.58 -18.87 3.08
N VAL A 400 -6.86 -18.16 4.17
CA VAL A 400 -7.58 -18.68 5.34
C VAL A 400 -8.77 -17.76 5.66
N LEU A 401 -9.97 -18.29 5.54
CA LEU A 401 -11.21 -17.62 5.89
C LEU A 401 -11.80 -18.21 7.18
N CYS A 402 -12.08 -17.33 8.15
CA CYS A 402 -12.69 -17.66 9.42
C CYS A 402 -14.16 -17.22 9.44
N ILE A 403 -15.08 -18.08 9.88
CA ILE A 403 -16.48 -17.72 10.09
C ILE A 403 -16.72 -17.51 11.57
N VAL A 404 -17.22 -16.32 11.91
CA VAL A 404 -17.70 -15.96 13.25
C VAL A 404 -19.20 -15.77 13.21
N ARG A 405 -19.92 -16.46 14.10
CA ARG A 405 -21.37 -16.42 14.18
C ARG A 405 -21.80 -15.43 15.26
N VAL A 406 -22.68 -14.48 14.92
CA VAL A 406 -23.21 -13.49 15.85
C VAL A 406 -24.74 -13.47 15.81
N PRO A 407 -25.44 -13.17 16.94
CA PRO A 407 -26.89 -13.23 17.00
C PRO A 407 -27.59 -12.13 16.18
N ASP A 408 -27.00 -10.93 16.11
CA ASP A 408 -27.63 -9.76 15.52
C ASP A 408 -26.64 -8.72 15.01
N PHE A 409 -27.17 -7.68 14.39
CA PHE A 409 -26.40 -6.55 13.85
C PHE A 409 -25.56 -5.83 14.91
N ALA A 410 -26.11 -5.62 16.11
CA ALA A 410 -25.39 -4.91 17.17
C ALA A 410 -24.15 -5.70 17.63
N ALA A 411 -24.28 -7.02 17.76
CA ALA A 411 -23.18 -7.92 18.08
C ALA A 411 -22.10 -7.89 16.99
N ALA A 412 -22.48 -7.83 15.71
CA ALA A 412 -21.53 -7.72 14.60
C ALA A 412 -20.72 -6.41 14.68
N VAL A 413 -21.37 -5.28 14.89
CA VAL A 413 -20.72 -3.96 15.04
C VAL A 413 -19.78 -3.95 16.25
N ASN A 414 -20.23 -4.47 17.39
CA ASN A 414 -19.41 -4.52 18.61
C ASN A 414 -18.17 -5.41 18.45
N LEU A 415 -18.32 -6.57 17.81
CA LEU A 415 -17.22 -7.47 17.51
C LEU A 415 -16.11 -6.78 16.70
N ILE A 416 -16.49 -6.09 15.64
CA ILE A 416 -15.55 -5.42 14.74
C ILE A 416 -14.93 -4.20 15.43
N ASN A 417 -15.73 -3.41 16.15
CA ASN A 417 -15.24 -2.22 16.86
C ASN A 417 -14.28 -2.58 18.01
N ALA A 418 -14.41 -3.74 18.61
CA ALA A 418 -13.51 -4.23 19.65
C ALA A 418 -12.14 -4.69 19.11
N HIS A 419 -12.02 -4.92 17.80
CA HIS A 419 -10.76 -5.39 17.20
C HIS A 419 -9.70 -4.26 17.18
N GLU A 420 -8.42 -4.64 17.38
CA GLU A 420 -7.31 -3.68 17.38
C GLU A 420 -7.02 -3.06 16.00
N PHE A 421 -7.38 -3.74 14.91
CA PHE A 421 -7.24 -3.25 13.54
C PHE A 421 -8.53 -2.60 13.03
N GLY A 422 -8.39 -1.60 12.18
CA GLY A 422 -9.50 -0.89 11.57
C GLY A 422 -9.18 -0.45 10.13
N ASN A 423 -8.65 -1.35 9.28
CA ASN A 423 -8.27 -1.01 7.91
C ASN A 423 -9.49 -0.99 6.99
N GLY A 424 -10.13 -2.13 6.78
CA GLY A 424 -11.28 -2.29 5.92
C GLY A 424 -12.37 -3.17 6.50
N VAL A 425 -13.61 -2.95 6.06
CA VAL A 425 -14.78 -3.77 6.41
C VAL A 425 -15.78 -3.75 5.27
N ALA A 426 -16.53 -4.83 5.10
CA ALA A 426 -17.64 -4.89 4.17
C ALA A 426 -18.93 -5.33 4.88
N LEU A 427 -20.07 -4.85 4.40
CA LEU A 427 -21.40 -5.28 4.80
C LEU A 427 -22.20 -5.69 3.56
N PHE A 428 -22.81 -6.86 3.61
CA PHE A 428 -23.77 -7.33 2.60
C PHE A 428 -25.17 -7.36 3.19
N THR A 429 -26.07 -6.56 2.65
CA THR A 429 -27.45 -6.37 3.05
C THR A 429 -28.29 -5.78 1.92
N SER A 430 -29.57 -6.05 1.88
CA SER A 430 -30.56 -5.41 1.02
C SER A 430 -31.28 -4.24 1.72
N ASP A 431 -31.09 -4.06 3.04
CA ASP A 431 -31.74 -3.01 3.82
C ASP A 431 -30.90 -1.72 3.88
N GLY A 432 -31.46 -0.64 3.34
CA GLY A 432 -30.79 0.67 3.32
C GLY A 432 -30.56 1.29 4.68
N ASN A 433 -31.42 1.01 5.68
CA ASN A 433 -31.23 1.51 7.03
C ASN A 433 -30.07 0.82 7.75
N THR A 434 -29.99 -0.50 7.63
CA THR A 434 -28.86 -1.30 8.14
C THR A 434 -27.54 -0.82 7.53
N ALA A 435 -27.49 -0.61 6.20
CA ALA A 435 -26.33 -0.08 5.51
C ALA A 435 -25.87 1.29 6.03
N ARG A 436 -26.83 2.21 6.25
CA ARG A 436 -26.57 3.54 6.78
C ARG A 436 -26.08 3.51 8.22
N GLU A 437 -26.74 2.74 9.09
CA GLU A 437 -26.36 2.60 10.50
C GLU A 437 -24.97 1.95 10.64
N PHE A 438 -24.66 0.95 9.81
CA PHE A 438 -23.33 0.34 9.77
C PHE A 438 -22.27 1.38 9.45
N SER A 439 -22.43 2.13 8.36
CA SER A 439 -21.46 3.14 7.92
C SER A 439 -21.18 4.21 8.97
N ARG A 440 -22.16 4.50 9.86
CA ARG A 440 -22.01 5.51 10.91
C ARG A 440 -21.40 4.98 12.21
N ARG A 441 -21.63 3.70 12.52
CA ARG A 441 -21.27 3.10 13.81
C ARG A 441 -19.96 2.33 13.79
N ILE A 442 -19.50 1.95 12.60
CA ILE A 442 -18.30 1.15 12.48
C ILE A 442 -17.03 2.00 12.60
N GLU A 443 -16.07 1.54 13.42
CA GLU A 443 -14.81 2.23 13.69
C GLU A 443 -13.67 1.67 12.81
N VAL A 444 -13.83 1.79 11.50
CA VAL A 444 -12.90 1.28 10.47
C VAL A 444 -12.71 2.36 9.40
N GLY A 445 -11.51 2.46 8.84
CA GLY A 445 -11.15 3.54 7.92
C GLY A 445 -11.81 3.45 6.55
N MET A 446 -12.05 2.24 6.03
CA MET A 446 -12.64 2.02 4.71
C MET A 446 -13.82 1.04 4.81
N VAL A 447 -14.98 1.46 4.33
CA VAL A 447 -16.25 0.72 4.48
C VAL A 447 -16.84 0.44 3.11
N GLY A 448 -17.15 -0.83 2.82
CA GLY A 448 -17.86 -1.27 1.63
C GLY A 448 -19.30 -1.69 1.96
N ILE A 449 -20.27 -1.18 1.22
CA ILE A 449 -21.65 -1.66 1.26
C ILE A 449 -21.90 -2.42 -0.03
N ASN A 450 -22.07 -3.73 0.09
CA ASN A 450 -22.13 -4.68 -1.01
C ASN A 450 -20.90 -4.62 -1.95
N VAL A 451 -19.76 -4.15 -1.40
CA VAL A 451 -18.44 -4.11 -2.05
C VAL A 451 -17.45 -4.79 -1.13
N PRO A 452 -16.86 -5.95 -1.50
CA PRO A 452 -16.07 -6.75 -0.57
C PRO A 452 -14.70 -6.14 -0.22
N ILE A 453 -14.10 -5.41 -1.17
CA ILE A 453 -12.77 -4.81 -1.01
C ILE A 453 -12.88 -3.31 -1.35
N PRO A 454 -13.23 -2.45 -0.35
CA PRO A 454 -13.51 -1.04 -0.58
C PRO A 454 -12.23 -0.20 -0.70
N VAL A 455 -11.35 -0.51 -1.65
CA VAL A 455 -10.16 0.31 -1.94
C VAL A 455 -10.60 1.59 -2.63
N PRO A 456 -10.36 2.77 -2.06
CA PRO A 456 -10.82 4.03 -2.62
C PRO A 456 -10.20 4.35 -3.99
N MET A 457 -10.92 5.12 -4.80
CA MET A 457 -10.39 5.69 -6.04
C MET A 457 -9.32 6.73 -5.74
N ALA A 458 -8.49 7.06 -6.74
CA ALA A 458 -7.29 7.89 -6.60
C ALA A 458 -7.49 9.26 -5.94
N TRP A 459 -8.64 9.87 -6.06
CA TRP A 459 -8.98 11.16 -5.44
C TRP A 459 -9.62 11.07 -4.05
N HIS A 460 -9.90 9.85 -3.58
CA HIS A 460 -10.15 9.54 -2.19
C HIS A 460 -8.91 8.89 -1.60
N SER A 461 -8.68 9.00 -0.30
CA SER A 461 -7.46 8.48 0.31
C SER A 461 -7.63 7.05 0.84
N PHE A 462 -6.55 6.27 0.79
CA PHE A 462 -6.44 4.94 1.41
C PHE A 462 -5.84 5.07 2.80
N GLY A 463 -6.54 4.57 3.82
CA GLY A 463 -5.98 4.54 5.17
C GLY A 463 -6.90 3.88 6.18
N GLY A 464 -6.30 3.25 7.16
CA GLY A 464 -6.97 2.61 8.27
C GLY A 464 -7.18 3.52 9.47
N TRP A 465 -7.90 3.00 10.45
CA TRP A 465 -7.99 3.53 11.80
C TRP A 465 -7.24 2.61 12.77
N LYS A 466 -7.17 2.97 14.04
CA LYS A 466 -6.58 2.18 15.11
C LYS A 466 -5.13 1.78 14.76
N ARG A 467 -4.73 0.54 15.01
CA ARG A 467 -3.37 0.05 14.72
C ARG A 467 -3.11 -0.31 13.25
N SER A 468 -4.07 -0.02 12.36
CA SER A 468 -3.86 -0.12 10.91
C SER A 468 -3.27 1.15 10.30
N LEU A 469 -3.10 2.24 11.06
CA LEU A 469 -2.44 3.47 10.62
C LEU A 469 -1.71 4.13 11.79
N PHE A 470 -0.44 4.47 11.58
CA PHE A 470 0.37 5.31 12.45
C PHE A 470 0.75 6.59 11.72
N GLY A 471 0.46 7.73 12.31
CA GLY A 471 0.43 9.05 11.69
C GLY A 471 -1.01 9.42 11.30
N ASP A 472 -1.24 10.70 10.95
CA ASP A 472 -2.60 11.24 10.78
C ASP A 472 -3.08 11.30 9.33
N THR A 473 -2.19 11.08 8.36
CA THR A 473 -2.50 11.23 6.93
C THR A 473 -2.65 9.88 6.24
N HIS A 474 -3.71 9.76 5.45
CA HIS A 474 -3.93 8.64 4.55
C HIS A 474 -3.02 8.72 3.31
N ALA A 475 -2.80 7.60 2.60
CA ALA A 475 -2.05 7.57 1.36
C ALA A 475 -2.85 8.18 0.20
N TYR A 476 -2.16 8.76 -0.75
CA TYR A 476 -2.63 9.42 -1.98
C TYR A 476 -3.83 10.40 -1.82
N GLY A 477 -4.46 10.81 -2.92
CA GLY A 477 -5.50 11.83 -2.91
C GLY A 477 -5.01 13.18 -2.37
N GLU A 478 -5.91 14.00 -1.86
CA GLU A 478 -5.55 15.27 -1.22
C GLU A 478 -4.71 15.09 0.05
N GLU A 479 -4.91 14.00 0.78
CA GLU A 479 -4.10 13.65 1.95
C GLU A 479 -2.64 13.39 1.57
N GLY A 480 -2.38 12.76 0.41
CA GLY A 480 -1.03 12.61 -0.12
C GLY A 480 -0.36 13.95 -0.41
N ILE A 481 -1.11 14.93 -0.95
CA ILE A 481 -0.58 16.29 -1.15
C ILE A 481 -0.25 16.95 0.19
N ARG A 482 -1.13 16.81 1.18
CA ARG A 482 -0.90 17.33 2.53
C ARG A 482 0.32 16.69 3.17
N PHE A 483 0.49 15.39 2.99
CA PHE A 483 1.63 14.64 3.52
C PHE A 483 2.96 15.12 2.92
N TYR A 484 3.03 15.37 1.62
CA TYR A 484 4.27 15.72 0.92
C TYR A 484 4.52 17.22 0.81
N THR A 485 3.70 18.08 1.43
CA THR A 485 3.88 19.54 1.40
C THR A 485 3.78 20.16 2.79
N ARG A 486 4.29 21.39 2.90
CA ARG A 486 4.13 22.25 4.08
C ARG A 486 3.41 23.54 3.71
N TYR A 487 2.55 23.98 4.59
CA TYR A 487 1.94 25.29 4.52
C TYR A 487 2.89 26.37 5.06
N LYS A 488 2.93 27.50 4.35
CA LYS A 488 3.53 28.74 4.81
C LYS A 488 2.49 29.85 4.67
N SER A 489 2.14 30.52 5.75
CA SER A 489 1.28 31.69 5.72
C SER A 489 2.12 32.94 5.55
N ILE A 490 1.67 33.84 4.67
CA ILE A 490 2.33 35.10 4.34
C ILE A 490 1.33 36.23 4.56
N MET A 491 1.72 37.19 5.38
CA MET A 491 1.02 38.45 5.54
C MET A 491 1.84 39.55 4.81
N GLN A 492 1.17 40.31 3.99
CA GLN A 492 1.82 41.31 3.17
C GLN A 492 1.08 42.66 3.25
N ARG A 493 1.79 43.71 3.60
CA ARG A 493 1.26 45.06 3.54
C ARG A 493 1.86 45.73 2.31
N TRP A 494 1.00 46.31 1.48
CA TRP A 494 1.42 47.13 0.35
C TRP A 494 1.65 48.57 0.82
N PRO A 495 2.86 49.10 0.74
CA PRO A 495 3.13 50.48 1.17
C PRO A 495 2.53 51.44 0.17
N GLN A 496 1.43 52.09 0.54
CA GLN A 496 0.90 53.26 -0.18
C GLN A 496 1.43 54.58 0.45
N THR A 497 1.50 54.60 1.75
CA THR A 497 2.20 55.61 2.57
C THR A 497 2.71 54.90 3.80
N ILE A 498 3.99 54.96 4.07
CA ILE A 498 4.54 54.38 5.32
C ILE A 498 4.08 55.29 6.45
N SER A 499 3.16 54.82 7.29
CA SER A 499 2.85 55.47 8.55
C SER A 499 4.08 55.46 9.43
N LYS A 500 4.53 56.63 9.88
CA LYS A 500 5.67 56.74 10.76
C LYS A 500 5.28 56.38 12.18
N GLY A 501 5.89 55.34 12.75
CA GLY A 501 5.74 54.94 14.12
C GLY A 501 5.73 53.42 14.30
N ALA A 502 6.11 52.93 15.47
CA ALA A 502 6.05 51.50 15.81
C ALA A 502 4.59 51.11 16.16
N GLU A 503 4.10 50.06 15.56
CA GLU A 503 2.83 49.45 15.93
C GLU A 503 3.06 48.35 16.98
N PHE A 504 2.55 48.58 18.21
CA PHE A 504 2.70 47.63 19.34
C PHE A 504 1.48 46.72 19.50
N THR A 505 0.50 46.80 18.59
CA THR A 505 -0.70 45.93 18.60
C THR A 505 -0.74 45.09 17.35
N MET A 506 -1.28 43.87 17.49
CA MET A 506 -1.50 43.02 16.32
C MET A 506 -2.55 43.61 15.38
N PRO A 507 -2.40 43.48 14.04
CA PRO A 507 -3.41 43.90 13.10
C PRO A 507 -4.73 43.19 13.38
N VAL A 508 -5.81 43.95 13.51
CA VAL A 508 -7.17 43.41 13.67
C VAL A 508 -8.10 44.07 12.64
N ALA A 509 -9.13 43.31 12.22
CA ALA A 509 -10.20 43.88 11.41
C ALA A 509 -10.92 44.97 12.23
N LYS A 510 -11.02 46.17 11.69
CA LYS A 510 -11.80 47.27 12.26
C LYS A 510 -13.19 47.31 11.65
#